data_dee29d73e82e407c43f012989174dfe8
#
_entry.id   dee29d73e82e407c43f012989174dfe8
#
_cell.length_a   1.000
_cell.length_b   1.000
_cell.length_c   1.000
_cell.angle_alpha   90.00
_cell.angle_beta   90.00
_cell.angle_gamma   90.00
#
_symmetry.space_group_name_H-M   'P 1'
#
loop_
_entity.id
_entity.type
_entity.pdbx_description
1 polymer ?
#
loop_
_entity_poly.entity_id
_entity_poly.type
_entity_poly.pdbx_seq_one_letter_code
_entity_poly.pdbx_strand_id
1 'polypeptide(L)'
;MRLDPATGWCHGVRHCPSPNFNERPASEISLLVIHNISLPPGQFGTGKVQEFFQNRLDVTEHPYFAGIADLCVSAHFLIERDGAVTQFVSCLDRAWHAGVSSFQGRETCNDFSLGIELEGTDDQPFSDAQYHSLISLSRQLRRAFSDITPQRICGHSDIAPGRKTCLLYTSDAADDL
;
A
#
# COMPACT_ATOMS: atom_id res chain seq x y z
N MET A 1 14.78 -5.28 7.67
CA MET A 1 14.19 -3.96 7.33
C MET A 1 14.05 -3.15 8.63
N ARG A 2 14.29 -1.83 8.57
CA ARG A 2 14.24 -0.92 9.73
C ARG A 2 13.82 0.47 9.25
N LEU A 3 12.74 1.03 9.80
CA LEU A 3 12.31 2.40 9.51
C LEU A 3 13.24 3.41 10.18
N ASP A 4 13.64 4.43 9.44
CA ASP A 4 14.27 5.64 9.98
C ASP A 4 13.17 6.66 10.30
N PRO A 5 12.91 6.98 11.57
CA PRO A 5 11.84 7.88 11.96
C PRO A 5 12.08 9.34 11.55
N ALA A 6 13.34 9.74 11.29
CA ALA A 6 13.65 11.11 10.87
C ALA A 6 13.32 11.38 9.41
N THR A 7 13.40 10.37 8.57
CA THR A 7 13.17 10.50 7.12
C THR A 7 11.91 9.78 6.63
N GLY A 8 11.36 8.87 7.42
CA GLY A 8 10.23 8.03 7.02
C GLY A 8 10.59 6.95 6.00
N TRP A 9 11.88 6.75 5.72
CA TRP A 9 12.34 5.72 4.79
C TRP A 9 12.86 4.48 5.51
N CYS A 10 12.59 3.30 4.93
CA CYS A 10 13.04 2.02 5.46
C CYS A 10 14.40 1.62 4.88
N HIS A 11 15.36 1.29 5.74
CA HIS A 11 16.58 0.60 5.33
C HIS A 11 16.32 -0.89 5.07
N GLY A 12 17.02 -1.45 4.08
CA GLY A 12 16.94 -2.87 3.74
C GLY A 12 15.71 -3.23 2.88
N VAL A 13 15.14 -2.24 2.20
CA VAL A 13 14.12 -2.40 1.15
C VAL A 13 14.58 -1.66 -0.12
N ARG A 14 13.96 -1.97 -1.26
CA ARG A 14 14.17 -1.21 -2.49
C ARG A 14 13.49 0.15 -2.37
N HIS A 15 14.14 1.21 -2.85
CA HIS A 15 13.51 2.52 -2.98
C HIS A 15 13.22 2.83 -4.44
N CYS A 16 11.98 3.23 -4.73
CA CYS A 16 11.50 3.60 -6.06
C CYS A 16 10.58 4.83 -5.93
N PRO A 17 11.14 6.04 -5.67
CA PRO A 17 10.34 7.21 -5.32
C PRO A 17 9.27 7.54 -6.35
N SER A 18 8.03 7.73 -5.89
CA SER A 18 6.89 8.19 -6.66
C SER A 18 6.78 9.72 -6.59
N PRO A 19 6.37 10.42 -7.66
CA PRO A 19 6.01 11.83 -7.60
C PRO A 19 4.60 12.07 -7.03
N ASN A 20 3.80 11.01 -6.83
CA ASN A 20 2.38 11.09 -6.48
C ASN A 20 2.18 11.12 -4.96
N PHE A 21 2.65 12.19 -4.32
CA PHE A 21 2.50 12.43 -2.89
C PHE A 21 2.47 13.95 -2.61
N ASN A 22 2.10 14.30 -1.40
CA ASN A 22 2.21 15.66 -0.87
C ASN A 22 2.40 15.61 0.65
N GLU A 23 2.60 16.77 1.27
CA GLU A 23 2.67 16.87 2.72
C GLU A 23 1.34 16.46 3.37
N ARG A 24 1.41 15.86 4.56
CA ARG A 24 0.22 15.57 5.37
C ARG A 24 -0.34 16.87 5.96
N PRO A 25 -1.67 17.02 6.03
CA PRO A 25 -2.27 18.19 6.68
C PRO A 25 -2.03 18.21 8.20
N ALA A 26 -1.72 17.06 8.79
CA ALA A 26 -1.31 16.89 10.18
C ALA A 26 -0.27 15.78 10.29
N SER A 27 0.57 15.80 11.32
CA SER A 27 1.60 14.79 11.55
C SER A 27 1.07 13.44 12.07
N GLU A 28 -0.25 13.29 12.21
CA GLU A 28 -0.88 12.06 12.69
C GLU A 28 -0.78 10.95 11.64
N ILE A 29 -0.28 9.78 12.07
CA ILE A 29 -0.25 8.55 11.30
C ILE A 29 -0.83 7.47 12.19
N SER A 30 -2.10 7.12 11.96
CA SER A 30 -2.89 6.30 12.88
C SER A 30 -3.69 5.18 12.22
N LEU A 31 -3.53 4.96 10.90
CA LEU A 31 -4.23 3.92 10.16
C LEU A 31 -3.24 3.22 9.21
N LEU A 32 -3.36 1.90 9.08
CA LEU A 32 -2.66 1.11 8.07
C LEU A 32 -3.69 0.47 7.15
N VAL A 33 -3.59 0.76 5.85
CA VAL A 33 -4.50 0.23 4.84
C VAL A 33 -3.75 -0.75 3.94
N ILE A 34 -4.29 -1.96 3.84
CA ILE A 34 -3.74 -3.01 2.99
C ILE A 34 -4.57 -3.06 1.71
N HIS A 35 -3.87 -3.08 0.58
CA HIS A 35 -4.42 -3.13 -0.77
C HIS A 35 -3.88 -4.34 -1.52
N ASN A 36 -4.49 -4.63 -2.67
CA ASN A 36 -3.86 -5.47 -3.69
C ASN A 36 -3.77 -4.75 -5.02
N ILE A 37 -2.78 -5.10 -5.78
CA ILE A 37 -2.57 -4.58 -7.13
C ILE A 37 -1.88 -5.62 -8.01
N SER A 38 -2.27 -5.70 -9.27
CA SER A 38 -1.50 -6.39 -10.31
C SER A 38 -1.61 -5.62 -11.62
N LEU A 39 -0.51 -5.47 -12.33
CA LEU A 39 -0.46 -4.77 -13.61
C LEU A 39 0.39 -5.54 -14.63
N PRO A 40 -0.21 -5.98 -15.75
CA PRO A 40 -1.65 -5.98 -16.05
C PRO A 40 -2.44 -6.84 -15.05
N PRO A 41 -3.79 -6.73 -14.99
CA PRO A 41 -4.58 -7.53 -14.04
C PRO A 41 -4.26 -9.03 -14.12
N GLY A 42 -3.96 -9.63 -12.95
CA GLY A 42 -3.61 -11.04 -12.82
C GLY A 42 -2.20 -11.43 -13.27
N GLN A 43 -1.36 -10.48 -13.67
CA GLN A 43 0.04 -10.71 -14.00
C GLN A 43 0.96 -10.15 -12.89
N PHE A 44 1.96 -10.93 -12.49
CA PHE A 44 2.83 -10.63 -11.37
C PHE A 44 4.30 -10.55 -11.79
N GLY A 45 5.12 -9.81 -11.01
CA GLY A 45 6.55 -9.67 -11.27
C GLY A 45 6.90 -8.88 -12.54
N THR A 46 5.95 -8.09 -13.05
CA THR A 46 6.09 -7.38 -14.33
C THR A 46 6.89 -6.07 -14.22
N GLY A 47 7.02 -5.52 -13.01
CA GLY A 47 7.57 -4.18 -12.78
C GLY A 47 6.60 -3.04 -13.13
N LYS A 48 5.41 -3.35 -13.67
CA LYS A 48 4.46 -2.32 -14.13
C LYS A 48 3.80 -1.52 -13.01
N VAL A 49 3.71 -2.06 -11.82
CA VAL A 49 3.24 -1.31 -10.63
C VAL A 49 4.23 -0.19 -10.30
N GLN A 50 5.53 -0.47 -10.37
CA GLN A 50 6.57 0.53 -10.15
C GLN A 50 6.53 1.65 -11.21
N GLU A 51 6.39 1.27 -12.50
CA GLU A 51 6.23 2.24 -13.59
C GLU A 51 4.96 3.09 -13.42
N PHE A 52 3.85 2.47 -13.04
CA PHE A 52 2.58 3.14 -12.80
C PHE A 52 2.69 4.19 -11.68
N PHE A 53 3.25 3.82 -10.53
CA PHE A 53 3.43 4.76 -9.41
C PHE A 53 4.43 5.88 -9.70
N GLN A 54 5.27 5.72 -10.73
CA GLN A 54 6.19 6.74 -11.21
C GLN A 54 5.65 7.55 -12.40
N ASN A 55 4.38 7.34 -12.83
CA ASN A 55 3.77 7.95 -14.02
C ASN A 55 4.56 7.66 -15.31
N ARG A 56 5.11 6.45 -15.44
CA ARG A 56 5.95 6.01 -16.58
C ARG A 56 5.40 4.78 -17.27
N LEU A 57 4.15 4.40 -16.99
CA LEU A 57 3.51 3.24 -17.59
C LEU A 57 3.34 3.47 -19.11
N ASP A 58 3.89 2.58 -19.93
CA ASP A 58 3.71 2.61 -21.37
C ASP A 58 2.34 2.04 -21.74
N VAL A 59 1.44 2.91 -22.17
CA VAL A 59 0.06 2.56 -22.55
C VAL A 59 -0.02 1.65 -23.78
N THR A 60 1.05 1.54 -24.58
CA THR A 60 1.09 0.70 -25.77
C THR A 60 1.34 -0.76 -25.47
N GLU A 61 1.87 -1.09 -24.31
CA GLU A 61 2.24 -2.46 -23.93
C GLU A 61 1.04 -3.35 -23.57
N HIS A 62 -0.06 -2.76 -23.10
CA HIS A 62 -1.25 -3.55 -22.77
C HIS A 62 -2.52 -2.69 -22.85
N PRO A 63 -3.64 -3.20 -23.43
CA PRO A 63 -4.88 -2.43 -23.59
C PRO A 63 -5.46 -1.86 -22.28
N TYR A 64 -5.29 -2.58 -21.16
CA TYR A 64 -5.72 -2.13 -19.84
C TYR A 64 -5.06 -0.82 -19.41
N PHE A 65 -3.81 -0.57 -19.82
CA PHE A 65 -3.04 0.59 -19.37
C PHE A 65 -3.61 1.90 -19.88
N ALA A 66 -4.23 1.91 -21.07
CA ALA A 66 -4.90 3.09 -21.59
C ALA A 66 -6.02 3.61 -20.66
N GLY A 67 -6.69 2.71 -19.94
CA GLY A 67 -7.77 3.08 -19.00
C GLY A 67 -7.29 3.64 -17.66
N ILE A 68 -6.01 3.52 -17.35
CA ILE A 68 -5.43 3.97 -16.08
C ILE A 68 -4.29 4.99 -16.24
N ALA A 69 -3.94 5.35 -17.47
CA ALA A 69 -2.78 6.19 -17.81
C ALA A 69 -2.78 7.56 -17.13
N ASP A 70 -3.98 8.16 -16.98
CA ASP A 70 -4.14 9.49 -16.38
C ASP A 70 -4.27 9.46 -14.85
N LEU A 71 -4.23 8.26 -14.25
CA LEU A 71 -4.33 8.12 -12.79
C LEU A 71 -2.97 8.39 -12.14
N CYS A 72 -2.89 9.47 -11.38
CA CYS A 72 -1.76 9.78 -10.52
C CYS A 72 -2.02 9.21 -9.12
N VAL A 73 -1.50 8.01 -8.87
CA VAL A 73 -1.67 7.29 -7.59
C VAL A 73 -0.33 6.75 -7.10
N SER A 74 -0.27 6.40 -5.83
CA SER A 74 0.89 5.75 -5.21
C SER A 74 0.44 4.98 -3.97
N ALA A 75 1.34 4.17 -3.41
CA ALA A 75 1.26 3.69 -2.03
C ALA A 75 2.60 3.95 -1.33
N HIS A 76 2.68 3.74 -0.02
CA HIS A 76 3.97 3.85 0.65
C HIS A 76 4.85 2.65 0.32
N PHE A 77 4.25 1.45 0.25
CA PHE A 77 4.97 0.20 0.00
C PHE A 77 4.25 -0.70 -1.00
N LEU A 78 5.03 -1.50 -1.72
CA LEU A 78 4.59 -2.68 -2.46
C LEU A 78 5.34 -3.89 -1.92
N ILE A 79 4.64 -5.01 -1.75
CA ILE A 79 5.20 -6.32 -1.43
C ILE A 79 4.92 -7.24 -2.62
N GLU A 80 5.96 -7.60 -3.35
CA GLU A 80 5.91 -8.48 -4.52
C GLU A 80 5.69 -9.93 -4.10
N ARG A 81 5.31 -10.83 -5.03
CA ARG A 81 4.98 -12.24 -4.75
C ARG A 81 6.10 -13.03 -4.06
N ASP A 82 7.35 -12.68 -4.27
CA ASP A 82 8.52 -13.27 -3.62
C ASP A 82 8.82 -12.68 -2.22
N GLY A 83 7.99 -11.73 -1.76
CA GLY A 83 8.15 -11.01 -0.51
C GLY A 83 9.11 -9.82 -0.59
N ALA A 84 9.65 -9.49 -1.76
CA ALA A 84 10.45 -8.29 -1.92
C ALA A 84 9.63 -7.02 -1.62
N VAL A 85 10.21 -6.09 -0.86
CA VAL A 85 9.55 -4.86 -0.45
C VAL A 85 10.16 -3.68 -1.19
N THR A 86 9.29 -2.89 -1.82
CA THR A 86 9.66 -1.61 -2.46
C THR A 86 8.93 -0.48 -1.76
N GLN A 87 9.66 0.60 -1.40
CA GLN A 87 9.08 1.83 -0.85
C GLN A 87 9.09 2.94 -1.89
N PHE A 88 7.94 3.63 -2.02
CA PHE A 88 7.71 4.69 -3.02
C PHE A 88 7.58 6.09 -2.40
N VAL A 89 7.05 6.18 -1.19
CA VAL A 89 6.79 7.45 -0.49
C VAL A 89 7.30 7.33 0.93
N SER A 90 7.87 8.41 1.45
CA SER A 90 8.22 8.50 2.87
C SER A 90 6.98 8.28 3.73
N CYS A 91 7.09 7.52 4.82
CA CYS A 91 5.98 7.36 5.77
C CYS A 91 5.50 8.68 6.37
N LEU A 92 6.35 9.72 6.39
CA LEU A 92 6.00 11.06 6.89
C LEU A 92 5.14 11.83 5.90
N ASP A 93 5.19 11.49 4.61
CA ASP A 93 4.41 12.11 3.55
C ASP A 93 3.08 11.39 3.32
N ARG A 94 2.20 12.03 2.56
CA ARG A 94 0.87 11.57 2.22
C ARG A 94 0.88 10.93 0.84
N ALA A 95 0.93 9.60 0.75
CA ALA A 95 0.73 8.87 -0.50
C ALA A 95 -0.75 8.91 -0.93
N TRP A 96 -1.01 8.71 -2.23
CA TRP A 96 -2.35 8.78 -2.82
C TRP A 96 -2.89 7.38 -3.14
N HIS A 97 -3.33 6.62 -2.11
CA HIS A 97 -3.77 5.23 -2.23
C HIS A 97 -5.24 4.97 -1.88
N ALA A 98 -5.86 5.81 -1.04
CA ALA A 98 -7.18 5.53 -0.49
C ALA A 98 -8.33 6.17 -1.29
N GLY A 99 -8.04 7.24 -2.06
CA GLY A 99 -9.06 7.99 -2.80
C GLY A 99 -10.14 8.57 -1.89
N VAL A 100 -11.39 8.56 -2.35
CA VAL A 100 -12.56 8.91 -1.52
C VAL A 100 -12.81 7.77 -0.55
N SER A 101 -12.63 8.02 0.72
CA SER A 101 -12.59 6.98 1.76
C SER A 101 -12.96 7.55 3.12
N SER A 102 -13.43 6.68 4.02
CA SER A 102 -13.69 7.05 5.41
C SER A 102 -13.37 5.88 6.35
N PHE A 103 -12.88 6.19 7.53
CA PHE A 103 -12.64 5.22 8.59
C PHE A 103 -13.18 5.75 9.92
N GLN A 104 -14.11 5.01 10.54
CA GLN A 104 -14.77 5.39 11.81
C GLN A 104 -15.32 6.82 11.79
N GLY A 105 -15.95 7.23 10.67
CA GLY A 105 -16.56 8.55 10.51
C GLY A 105 -15.60 9.68 10.12
N ARG A 106 -14.29 9.41 10.01
CA ARG A 106 -13.30 10.36 9.53
C ARG A 106 -13.02 10.13 8.05
N GLU A 107 -13.22 11.13 7.23
CA GLU A 107 -13.00 11.08 5.77
C GLU A 107 -11.53 11.28 5.40
N THR A 108 -11.22 11.05 4.12
CA THR A 108 -9.91 11.33 3.50
C THR A 108 -8.78 10.54 4.19
N CYS A 109 -8.90 9.20 4.19
CA CYS A 109 -7.96 8.31 4.88
C CYS A 109 -6.48 8.51 4.48
N ASN A 110 -6.18 9.01 3.28
CA ASN A 110 -4.80 9.37 2.90
C ASN A 110 -4.13 10.32 3.91
N ASP A 111 -4.91 11.17 4.58
CA ASP A 111 -4.36 12.21 5.46
C ASP A 111 -3.71 11.63 6.72
N PHE A 112 -4.17 10.47 7.18
CA PHE A 112 -3.74 9.86 8.44
C PHE A 112 -3.36 8.38 8.32
N SER A 113 -3.23 7.84 7.09
CA SER A 113 -2.90 6.44 6.88
C SER A 113 -1.57 6.22 6.18
N LEU A 114 -1.06 5.00 6.33
CA LEU A 114 -0.05 4.39 5.46
C LEU A 114 -0.74 3.34 4.58
N GLY A 115 -0.32 3.21 3.31
CA GLY A 115 -0.82 2.21 2.37
C GLY A 115 0.26 1.20 2.02
N ILE A 116 -0.08 -0.09 2.09
CA ILE A 116 0.74 -1.20 1.60
C ILE A 116 -0.05 -1.91 0.50
N GLU A 117 0.56 -2.03 -0.68
CA GLU A 117 0.05 -2.87 -1.75
C GLU A 117 0.67 -4.26 -1.69
N LEU A 118 -0.13 -5.30 -1.74
CA LEU A 118 0.33 -6.67 -2.00
C LEU A 118 0.16 -6.97 -3.48
N GLU A 119 1.21 -7.42 -4.17
CA GLU A 119 1.07 -7.86 -5.55
C GLU A 119 0.18 -9.09 -5.60
N GLY A 120 -1.01 -8.96 -6.19
CA GLY A 120 -2.03 -10.00 -6.17
C GLY A 120 -3.35 -9.60 -6.79
N THR A 121 -4.33 -10.49 -6.64
CA THR A 121 -5.73 -10.33 -7.01
C THR A 121 -6.63 -10.79 -5.87
N ASP A 122 -7.93 -10.49 -5.96
CA ASP A 122 -8.91 -10.93 -4.96
C ASP A 122 -9.13 -12.45 -4.94
N ASP A 123 -8.85 -13.12 -6.07
CA ASP A 123 -9.19 -14.53 -6.27
C ASP A 123 -8.02 -15.49 -6.04
N GLN A 124 -6.82 -14.98 -5.78
CA GLN A 124 -5.63 -15.79 -5.59
C GLN A 124 -5.00 -15.56 -4.22
N PRO A 125 -4.66 -16.63 -3.49
CA PRO A 125 -3.97 -16.50 -2.22
C PRO A 125 -2.65 -15.74 -2.34
N PHE A 126 -2.33 -14.93 -1.35
CA PHE A 126 -1.00 -14.34 -1.23
C PHE A 126 0.00 -15.42 -0.81
N SER A 127 1.27 -15.21 -1.16
CA SER A 127 2.33 -16.16 -0.81
C SER A 127 2.73 -16.04 0.66
N ASP A 128 3.30 -17.11 1.23
CA ASP A 128 3.89 -17.08 2.57
C ASP A 128 4.98 -15.99 2.70
N ALA A 129 5.76 -15.78 1.62
CA ALA A 129 6.78 -14.74 1.58
C ALA A 129 6.17 -13.33 1.71
N GLN A 130 5.01 -13.09 1.08
CA GLN A 130 4.27 -11.83 1.23
C GLN A 130 3.77 -11.64 2.67
N TYR A 131 3.19 -12.68 3.28
CA TYR A 131 2.73 -12.60 4.67
C TYR A 131 3.89 -12.34 5.63
N HIS A 132 5.02 -13.03 5.49
CA HIS A 132 6.21 -12.76 6.32
C HIS A 132 6.71 -11.31 6.19
N SER A 133 6.74 -10.77 4.98
CA SER A 133 7.15 -9.38 4.74
C SER A 133 6.13 -8.39 5.28
N LEU A 134 4.82 -8.66 5.11
CA LEU A 134 3.73 -7.83 5.64
C LEU A 134 3.78 -7.76 7.17
N ILE A 135 3.90 -8.89 7.85
CA ILE A 135 4.03 -8.96 9.31
C ILE A 135 5.27 -8.18 9.79
N SER A 136 6.41 -8.40 9.14
CA SER A 136 7.66 -7.73 9.50
C SER A 136 7.54 -6.21 9.31
N LEU A 137 7.00 -5.75 8.19
CA LEU A 137 6.81 -4.34 7.89
C LEU A 137 5.79 -3.69 8.83
N SER A 138 4.63 -4.31 9.03
CA SER A 138 3.57 -3.81 9.91
C SER A 138 4.07 -3.66 11.35
N ARG A 139 4.86 -4.62 11.86
CA ARG A 139 5.49 -4.50 13.18
C ARG A 139 6.47 -3.31 13.28
N GLN A 140 7.22 -3.01 12.22
CA GLN A 140 8.11 -1.83 12.20
C GLN A 140 7.30 -0.54 12.18
N LEU A 141 6.26 -0.45 11.36
CA LEU A 141 5.39 0.71 11.26
C LEU A 141 4.66 0.99 12.59
N ARG A 142 4.11 -0.04 13.23
CA ARG A 142 3.44 0.09 14.54
C ARG A 142 4.40 0.49 15.69
N ARG A 143 5.67 0.10 15.61
CA ARG A 143 6.68 0.56 16.59
C ARG A 143 7.01 2.05 16.41
N ALA A 144 7.01 2.53 15.18
CA ALA A 144 7.31 3.92 14.87
C ALA A 144 6.08 4.84 15.06
N PHE A 145 4.88 4.32 14.76
CA PHE A 145 3.61 5.04 14.79
C PHE A 145 2.64 4.30 15.73
N SER A 146 2.72 4.58 17.02
CA SER A 146 2.00 3.86 18.10
C SER A 146 0.47 3.93 17.97
N ASP A 147 -0.04 4.94 17.25
CA ASP A 147 -1.47 5.12 17.00
C ASP A 147 -2.03 4.13 15.98
N ILE A 148 -1.17 3.42 15.24
CA ILE A 148 -1.56 2.26 14.43
C ILE A 148 -1.74 1.05 15.36
N THR A 149 -2.91 0.94 15.99
CA THR A 149 -3.28 -0.24 16.80
C THR A 149 -3.73 -1.40 15.91
N PRO A 150 -3.85 -2.65 16.41
CA PRO A 150 -4.39 -3.75 15.60
C PRO A 150 -5.77 -3.45 15.01
N GLN A 151 -6.65 -2.74 15.73
CA GLN A 151 -7.98 -2.35 15.29
C GLN A 151 -7.97 -1.22 14.23
N ARG A 152 -6.80 -0.70 13.93
CA ARG A 152 -6.59 0.34 12.91
C ARG A 152 -5.72 -0.17 11.75
N ILE A 153 -5.77 -1.48 11.52
CA ILE A 153 -5.25 -2.15 10.32
C ILE A 153 -6.47 -2.70 9.57
N CYS A 154 -6.66 -2.30 8.32
CA CYS A 154 -7.86 -2.64 7.56
C CYS A 154 -7.56 -2.83 6.07
N GLY A 155 -8.49 -3.42 5.34
CA GLY A 155 -8.46 -3.49 3.88
C GLY A 155 -9.03 -2.22 3.23
N HIS A 156 -8.76 -2.03 1.95
CA HIS A 156 -9.32 -0.90 1.21
C HIS A 156 -10.86 -0.91 1.17
N SER A 157 -11.47 -2.08 1.13
CA SER A 157 -12.95 -2.22 1.17
C SER A 157 -13.57 -1.69 2.47
N ASP A 158 -12.84 -1.76 3.60
CA ASP A 158 -13.33 -1.29 4.89
C ASP A 158 -13.44 0.25 4.94
N ILE A 159 -12.63 0.95 4.14
CA ILE A 159 -12.60 2.42 4.07
C ILE A 159 -13.32 2.98 2.84
N ALA A 160 -13.63 2.15 1.85
CA ALA A 160 -14.31 2.53 0.61
C ALA A 160 -15.30 1.45 0.16
N PRO A 161 -16.31 1.11 1.00
CA PRO A 161 -17.27 0.05 0.69
C PRO A 161 -18.02 0.36 -0.62
N GLY A 162 -18.20 -0.67 -1.47
CA GLY A 162 -18.87 -0.57 -2.76
C GLY A 162 -18.01 -0.07 -3.93
N ARG A 163 -16.75 0.33 -3.68
CA ARG A 163 -15.78 0.70 -4.74
C ARG A 163 -14.63 -0.29 -4.91
N LYS A 164 -14.35 -1.05 -3.89
CA LYS A 164 -13.23 -2.01 -3.85
C LYS A 164 -13.68 -3.32 -3.23
N THR A 165 -13.07 -4.40 -3.67
CA THR A 165 -13.24 -5.74 -3.12
C THR A 165 -12.35 -5.95 -1.90
N CYS A 166 -12.71 -6.90 -1.03
CA CYS A 166 -12.04 -7.10 0.26
C CYS A 166 -10.88 -8.08 0.16
N LEU A 167 -9.77 -7.74 0.80
CA LEU A 167 -8.52 -8.48 0.79
C LEU A 167 -8.27 -9.39 1.98
N LEU A 168 -8.86 -9.07 3.13
CA LEU A 168 -8.52 -9.70 4.41
C LEU A 168 -9.64 -10.62 4.87
N TYR A 169 -9.88 -11.72 4.15
CA TYR A 169 -10.67 -12.85 4.65
C TYR A 169 -9.80 -14.08 4.84
N THR A 170 -8.82 -13.99 5.75
CA THR A 170 -8.32 -15.17 6.46
C THR A 170 -8.06 -14.75 7.89
N SER A 171 -8.93 -15.18 8.78
CA SER A 171 -8.94 -14.87 10.23
C SER A 171 -7.63 -15.16 10.95
N ASP A 172 -6.77 -16.00 10.41
CA ASP A 172 -5.55 -16.45 11.07
C ASP A 172 -4.35 -15.49 10.87
N ALA A 173 -4.36 -14.64 9.83
CA ALA A 173 -3.27 -13.68 9.60
C ALA A 173 -3.41 -12.37 10.37
N ALA A 174 -4.62 -12.03 10.83
CA ALA A 174 -4.87 -10.81 11.59
C ALA A 174 -4.39 -10.90 13.05
N ASP A 175 -4.33 -12.10 13.63
CA ASP A 175 -3.89 -12.31 15.01
C ASP A 175 -2.35 -12.20 15.16
N ASP A 176 -1.59 -12.32 14.06
CA ASP A 176 -0.13 -12.18 14.05
C ASP A 176 0.36 -10.76 13.72
N LEU A 177 -0.52 -9.82 13.31
CA LEU A 177 -0.24 -8.42 13.02
C LEU A 177 -0.42 -7.56 14.28
#